data_4bf590271b800beed8401a5ca62f9bf6
#
_entry.id   4bf590271b800beed8401a5ca62f9bf6
#
_cell.length_a   1.000
_cell.length_b   1.000
_cell.length_c   1.000
_cell.angle_alpha   90.00
_cell.angle_beta   90.00
_cell.angle_gamma   90.00
#
_symmetry.space_group_name_H-M   'P 1'
#
loop_
_entity.id
_entity.type
_entity.pdbx_description
1 polymer ?
#
loop_
_entity_poly.entity_id
_entity_poly.type
_entity_poly.pdbx_seq_one_letter_code
_entity_poly.pdbx_strand_id
1 'polypeptide(L)'
;LDMLPQGRRVTLQNVSLDGGNVLARRVRLRLRDDDALPIVPGDTLQLRALLQPPPPPAYPGGWDLQRDSFFGGMAAYGFAIGNVLRIQASPQPRLQTLRADVAARIMAALPGPRGAIAATLLTGLGTAIPAPDRRNFQDSGLAHLLAVAGLHIGIVMGLVFGLIRFLLAALEAPALYWPAKRIAAVAALAAGGAYLALTGAHIPIQRSFAMASLVTLAVLTGRRASPLRALALAALLLLAAAPDAVMGVSFQMSFAAVLALLAGYEALRPFRLHAAGRASWKQRIVLFPLLLAVTSALAGTASLPFAAYHFGRAALFYVPANMAAVPLMAFWVMPCCVAALLLMPLGWEHLALAPAGLGISGLMAIARTVSAWPDAAPSLPQMPGWGLALASAGLAWLGIWRSPWRLAAILPIGLACASPWLAEQPAILVTPEATVIAVRSGAENFMAAGKRADPFALEAPARVWGHPPKNLPCQQAACDIAVGGLRMILARNGAGLRCDTAQIVVSATRLGAGCAAGFLIDSETTRLTGAVALYTHAGTIREITDRAWRGDRPWVFTGRPVLPPAQTE
;
A
#
# COMPACT_ATOMS: atom_id res chain seq x y z
N LEU A 1 13.87 13.32 0.05
CA LEU A 1 14.27 13.04 -1.33
C LEU A 1 13.97 11.58 -1.63
N ASP A 2 13.17 11.31 -2.66
CA ASP A 2 12.86 9.98 -3.14
C ASP A 2 13.46 9.80 -4.54
N MET A 3 14.12 8.66 -4.77
CA MET A 3 14.56 8.27 -6.10
C MET A 3 13.41 7.54 -6.81
N LEU A 4 13.13 7.91 -8.04
CA LEU A 4 12.16 7.26 -8.92
C LEU A 4 12.91 6.40 -9.96
N PRO A 5 12.24 5.47 -10.66
CA PRO A 5 12.84 4.76 -11.79
C PRO A 5 13.37 5.72 -12.86
N GLN A 6 12.71 6.86 -13.01
CA GLN A 6 13.13 7.98 -13.84
C GLN A 6 12.96 9.27 -13.05
N GLY A 7 14.05 9.99 -12.81
CA GLY A 7 14.08 11.26 -12.11
C GLY A 7 14.00 11.16 -10.58
N ARG A 8 13.72 12.29 -9.95
CA ARG A 8 13.72 12.46 -8.50
C ARG A 8 12.44 13.13 -8.02
N ARG A 9 12.05 12.85 -6.78
CA ARG A 9 10.91 13.47 -6.11
C ARG A 9 11.34 14.05 -4.78
N VAL A 10 10.98 15.30 -4.54
CA VAL A 10 11.28 16.01 -3.29
C VAL A 10 10.00 16.27 -2.50
N THR A 11 10.09 16.17 -1.19
CA THR A 11 9.05 16.63 -0.27
C THR A 11 9.59 17.84 0.46
N LEU A 12 8.98 18.99 0.23
CA LEU A 12 9.37 20.29 0.77
C LEU A 12 8.57 20.58 2.04
N GLN A 13 9.22 21.20 3.01
CA GLN A 13 8.62 21.74 4.24
C GLN A 13 8.88 23.25 4.28
N ASN A 14 8.07 23.98 5.05
CA ASN A 14 8.21 25.42 5.20
C ASN A 14 8.22 26.15 3.84
N VAL A 15 7.27 25.76 2.97
CA VAL A 15 7.18 26.30 1.61
C VAL A 15 6.53 27.68 1.64
N SER A 16 7.19 28.69 1.08
CA SER A 16 6.62 30.00 0.80
C SER A 16 6.29 30.10 -0.69
N LEU A 17 5.08 30.50 -1.04
CA LEU A 17 4.64 30.72 -2.41
C LEU A 17 4.75 32.22 -2.72
N ASP A 18 5.51 32.57 -3.75
CA ASP A 18 5.69 33.94 -4.25
C ASP A 18 6.01 34.99 -3.15
N GLY A 19 6.81 34.58 -2.15
CA GLY A 19 7.19 35.46 -1.02
C GLY A 19 6.10 35.67 0.04
N GLY A 20 4.97 34.96 -0.09
CA GLY A 20 3.88 35.01 0.89
C GLY A 20 4.13 34.20 2.17
N ASN A 21 3.07 33.96 2.93
CA ASN A 21 3.15 33.21 4.18
C ASN A 21 3.63 31.77 3.96
N VAL A 22 4.38 31.25 4.94
CA VAL A 22 4.85 29.87 4.94
C VAL A 22 3.69 28.91 5.12
N LEU A 23 3.59 27.93 4.23
CA LEU A 23 2.59 26.88 4.33
C LEU A 23 2.89 25.97 5.53
N ALA A 24 1.89 25.74 6.35
CA ALA A 24 1.98 24.84 7.51
C ALA A 24 2.12 23.36 7.11
N ARG A 25 1.85 23.03 5.85
CA ARG A 25 1.85 21.66 5.33
C ARG A 25 2.91 21.48 4.25
N ARG A 26 3.32 20.24 4.06
CA ARG A 26 4.34 19.85 3.09
C ARG A 26 3.81 19.87 1.66
N VAL A 27 4.71 20.10 0.71
CA VAL A 27 4.44 20.01 -0.73
C VAL A 27 5.36 18.95 -1.33
N ARG A 28 4.82 18.10 -2.21
CA ARG A 28 5.58 17.03 -2.85
C ARG A 28 5.68 17.27 -4.34
N LEU A 29 6.91 17.37 -4.85
CA LEU A 29 7.18 17.70 -6.24
C LEU A 29 8.03 16.63 -6.92
N ARG A 30 7.68 16.29 -8.15
CA ARG A 30 8.58 15.57 -9.06
C ARG A 30 9.48 16.59 -9.76
N LEU A 31 10.77 16.36 -9.71
CA LEU A 31 11.75 17.14 -10.44
C LEU A 31 11.82 16.64 -11.88
N ARG A 32 12.37 17.47 -12.75
CA ARG A 32 12.65 17.08 -14.13
C ARG A 32 13.74 15.99 -14.17
N ASP A 33 13.67 15.13 -15.14
CA ASP A 33 14.62 14.00 -15.28
C ASP A 33 16.02 14.48 -15.67
N ASP A 34 16.13 15.65 -16.33
CA ASP A 34 17.37 16.31 -16.74
C ASP A 34 17.99 17.24 -15.69
N ASP A 35 17.35 17.41 -14.52
CA ASP A 35 17.88 18.20 -13.43
C ASP A 35 19.02 17.46 -12.71
N ALA A 36 20.25 17.88 -13.00
CA ALA A 36 21.47 17.26 -12.44
C ALA A 36 21.90 17.84 -11.08
N LEU A 37 21.18 18.85 -10.53
CA LEU A 37 21.57 19.49 -9.27
C LEU A 37 21.66 18.45 -8.14
N PRO A 38 22.81 18.32 -7.46
CA PRO A 38 22.94 17.44 -6.30
C PRO A 38 22.17 18.04 -5.11
N ILE A 39 20.93 17.56 -4.89
CA ILE A 39 20.06 17.98 -3.80
C ILE A 39 20.25 17.02 -2.63
N VAL A 40 20.45 17.58 -1.45
CA VAL A 40 20.58 16.85 -0.20
C VAL A 40 19.40 17.18 0.72
N PRO A 41 18.90 16.23 1.53
CA PRO A 41 17.87 16.52 2.51
C PRO A 41 18.30 17.65 3.46
N GLY A 42 17.46 18.68 3.58
CA GLY A 42 17.73 19.89 4.37
C GLY A 42 18.10 21.13 3.54
N ASP A 43 18.42 20.96 2.25
CA ASP A 43 18.70 22.10 1.37
C ASP A 43 17.46 23.00 1.20
N THR A 44 17.69 24.31 1.15
CA THR A 44 16.67 25.29 0.78
C THR A 44 16.70 25.47 -0.73
N LEU A 45 15.55 25.21 -1.37
CA LEU A 45 15.42 25.21 -2.81
C LEU A 45 14.46 26.31 -3.28
N GLN A 46 14.79 26.93 -4.40
CA GLN A 46 13.90 27.79 -5.16
C GLN A 46 13.62 27.13 -6.51
N LEU A 47 12.35 27.03 -6.86
CA LEU A 47 11.92 26.42 -8.11
C LEU A 47 10.55 26.93 -8.55
N ARG A 48 10.27 26.81 -9.83
CA ARG A 48 8.94 27.01 -10.38
C ARG A 48 8.25 25.65 -10.51
N ALA A 49 7.02 25.54 -10.02
CA ALA A 49 6.28 24.29 -10.05
C ALA A 49 4.81 24.52 -10.38
N LEU A 50 4.21 23.55 -11.06
CA LEU A 50 2.76 23.42 -11.14
C LEU A 50 2.28 22.63 -9.93
N LEU A 51 1.46 23.24 -9.10
CA LEU A 51 0.87 22.62 -7.91
C LEU A 51 -0.57 22.23 -8.16
N GLN A 52 -0.95 21.07 -7.67
CA GLN A 52 -2.31 20.56 -7.71
C GLN A 52 -2.71 20.05 -6.32
N PRO A 53 -3.95 20.24 -5.90
CA PRO A 53 -4.45 19.60 -4.69
C PRO A 53 -4.43 18.07 -4.85
N PRO A 54 -4.43 17.31 -3.75
CA PRO A 54 -4.61 15.87 -3.82
C PRO A 54 -5.89 15.52 -4.60
N PRO A 55 -5.82 14.61 -5.60
CA PRO A 55 -7.01 14.26 -6.37
C PRO A 55 -8.04 13.56 -5.48
N PRO A 56 -9.34 13.78 -5.74
CA PRO A 56 -10.40 13.04 -5.08
C PRO A 56 -10.42 11.57 -5.52
N PRO A 57 -11.15 10.69 -4.81
CA PRO A 57 -11.35 9.31 -5.22
C PRO A 57 -11.85 9.18 -6.65
N ALA A 58 -11.37 8.16 -7.36
CA ALA A 58 -11.78 7.89 -8.74
C ALA A 58 -13.24 7.39 -8.86
N TYR A 59 -13.83 6.92 -7.76
CA TYR A 59 -15.23 6.50 -7.65
C TYR A 59 -15.68 6.60 -6.19
N PRO A 60 -16.99 6.73 -5.93
CA PRO A 60 -17.52 6.78 -4.56
C PRO A 60 -17.15 5.53 -3.76
N GLY A 61 -16.52 5.71 -2.59
CA GLY A 61 -15.98 4.62 -1.78
C GLY A 61 -14.62 4.09 -2.22
N GLY A 62 -13.99 4.69 -3.25
CA GLY A 62 -12.63 4.40 -3.67
C GLY A 62 -11.56 4.90 -2.70
N TRP A 63 -10.30 4.66 -3.04
CA TRP A 63 -9.17 5.12 -2.23
C TRP A 63 -9.12 6.66 -2.16
N ASP A 64 -9.12 7.19 -0.95
CA ASP A 64 -9.17 8.62 -0.67
C ASP A 64 -7.76 9.19 -0.38
N LEU A 65 -7.08 9.65 -1.45
CA LEU A 65 -5.77 10.29 -1.33
C LEU A 65 -5.87 11.66 -0.61
N GLN A 66 -7.00 12.35 -0.67
CA GLN A 66 -7.21 13.62 0.05
C GLN A 66 -7.18 13.39 1.56
N ARG A 67 -7.85 12.34 2.06
CA ARG A 67 -7.80 11.94 3.46
C ARG A 67 -6.37 11.56 3.88
N ASP A 68 -5.71 10.71 3.13
CA ASP A 68 -4.36 10.26 3.44
C ASP A 68 -3.36 11.43 3.42
N SER A 69 -3.54 12.39 2.50
CA SER A 69 -2.76 13.63 2.45
C SER A 69 -3.03 14.54 3.63
N PHE A 70 -4.28 14.64 4.05
CA PHE A 70 -4.68 15.48 5.20
C PHE A 70 -3.99 15.01 6.48
N PHE A 71 -4.10 13.73 6.82
CA PHE A 71 -3.45 13.15 7.99
C PHE A 71 -1.93 13.06 7.82
N GLY A 72 -1.44 12.85 6.59
CA GLY A 72 -0.02 12.88 6.25
C GLY A 72 0.59 14.29 6.24
N GLY A 73 -0.19 15.36 6.48
CA GLY A 73 0.32 16.74 6.49
C GLY A 73 0.80 17.23 5.12
N MET A 74 0.20 16.75 4.02
CA MET A 74 0.50 17.15 2.65
C MET A 74 -0.54 18.18 2.17
N ALA A 75 -0.07 19.33 1.62
CA ALA A 75 -0.92 20.35 1.05
C ALA A 75 -1.18 20.13 -0.44
N ALA A 76 -0.12 19.83 -1.18
CA ALA A 76 -0.17 19.76 -2.63
C ALA A 76 0.84 18.76 -3.19
N TYR A 77 0.58 18.34 -4.41
CA TYR A 77 1.46 17.57 -5.28
C TYR A 77 1.73 18.38 -6.55
N GLY A 78 2.82 18.07 -7.24
CA GLY A 78 3.11 18.76 -8.49
C GLY A 78 4.42 18.32 -9.13
N PHE A 79 4.82 19.08 -10.13
CA PHE A 79 6.08 18.87 -10.84
C PHE A 79 6.77 20.20 -11.12
N ALA A 80 8.11 20.17 -11.11
CA ALA A 80 8.92 21.32 -11.43
C ALA A 80 8.83 21.63 -12.94
N ILE A 81 8.63 22.91 -13.29
CA ILE A 81 8.53 23.38 -14.68
C ILE A 81 9.89 23.85 -15.19
N GLY A 82 10.76 24.33 -14.29
CA GLY A 82 12.09 24.85 -14.65
C GLY A 82 13.19 24.19 -13.83
N ASN A 83 14.39 24.74 -13.94
CA ASN A 83 15.55 24.28 -13.17
C ASN A 83 15.37 24.61 -11.68
N VAL A 84 15.89 23.73 -10.85
CA VAL A 84 15.92 23.90 -9.41
C VAL A 84 17.18 24.69 -9.03
N LEU A 85 17.02 25.73 -8.22
CA LEU A 85 18.11 26.51 -7.66
C LEU A 85 18.25 26.17 -6.17
N ARG A 86 19.46 25.86 -5.73
CA ARG A 86 19.78 25.71 -4.32
C ARG A 86 20.19 27.06 -3.76
N ILE A 87 19.34 27.67 -2.90
CA ILE A 87 19.62 28.96 -2.28
C ILE A 87 20.60 28.78 -1.11
N GLN A 88 20.39 27.73 -0.30
CA GLN A 88 21.18 27.48 0.88
C GLN A 88 21.40 25.98 1.05
N ALA A 89 22.65 25.57 1.23
CA ALA A 89 23.00 24.24 1.67
C ALA A 89 22.79 24.15 3.19
N SER A 90 22.06 23.16 3.64
CA SER A 90 21.83 22.96 5.07
C SER A 90 22.92 22.14 5.71
N PRO A 91 23.27 22.37 6.99
CA PRO A 91 23.97 21.38 7.79
C PRO A 91 23.10 20.12 7.84
N GLN A 92 23.61 19.06 7.25
CA GLN A 92 22.87 17.86 6.87
C GLN A 92 22.28 17.16 8.10
N PRO A 93 20.98 16.76 8.11
CA PRO A 93 20.46 15.84 9.10
C PRO A 93 21.12 14.48 8.90
N ARG A 94 22.06 14.15 9.75
CA ARG A 94 22.98 12.99 9.66
C ARG A 94 22.28 11.68 9.25
N LEU A 95 21.09 11.41 9.78
CA LEU A 95 20.35 10.16 9.48
C LEU A 95 19.78 10.12 8.05
N GLN A 96 19.25 11.23 7.55
CA GLN A 96 18.68 11.27 6.19
C GLN A 96 19.77 11.20 5.12
N THR A 97 20.90 11.83 5.38
CA THR A 97 22.08 11.74 4.52
C THR A 97 22.63 10.32 4.52
N LEU A 98 22.79 9.69 5.70
CA LEU A 98 23.21 8.31 5.81
C LEU A 98 22.30 7.37 5.01
N ARG A 99 20.99 7.55 5.09
CA ARG A 99 20.02 6.75 4.30
C ARG A 99 20.20 6.94 2.79
N ALA A 100 20.38 8.19 2.36
CA ALA A 100 20.59 8.51 0.95
C ALA A 100 21.92 7.94 0.44
N ASP A 101 22.99 8.06 1.22
CA ASP A 101 24.32 7.53 0.89
C ASP A 101 24.31 6.00 0.83
N VAL A 102 23.70 5.33 1.81
CA VAL A 102 23.52 3.87 1.80
C VAL A 102 22.76 3.43 0.54
N ALA A 103 21.64 4.10 0.21
CA ALA A 103 20.87 3.77 -0.99
C ALA A 103 21.67 4.00 -2.28
N ALA A 104 22.42 5.11 -2.37
CA ALA A 104 23.23 5.44 -3.53
C ALA A 104 24.36 4.41 -3.74
N ARG A 105 25.08 4.02 -2.67
CA ARG A 105 26.12 2.99 -2.73
C ARG A 105 25.57 1.63 -3.15
N ILE A 106 24.41 1.23 -2.63
CA ILE A 106 23.75 -0.03 -3.02
C ILE A 106 23.38 0.00 -4.51
N MET A 107 22.77 1.09 -4.99
CA MET A 107 22.37 1.22 -6.40
C MET A 107 23.57 1.33 -7.33
N ALA A 108 24.70 1.87 -6.89
CA ALA A 108 25.95 1.87 -7.64
C ALA A 108 26.55 0.45 -7.75
N ALA A 109 26.52 -0.32 -6.65
CA ALA A 109 27.05 -1.70 -6.63
C ALA A 109 26.12 -2.70 -7.37
N LEU A 110 24.80 -2.46 -7.35
CA LEU A 110 23.79 -3.32 -7.97
C LEU A 110 22.91 -2.46 -8.91
N PRO A 111 23.27 -2.29 -10.19
CA PRO A 111 22.46 -1.48 -11.10
C PRO A 111 21.10 -2.11 -11.42
N GLY A 112 20.11 -1.24 -11.66
CA GLY A 112 18.76 -1.61 -12.10
C GLY A 112 17.83 -2.11 -10.97
N PRO A 113 16.82 -2.93 -11.29
CA PRO A 113 15.79 -3.34 -10.34
C PRO A 113 16.32 -4.06 -9.09
N ARG A 114 17.44 -4.78 -9.22
CA ARG A 114 18.08 -5.50 -8.10
C ARG A 114 18.55 -4.54 -7.01
N GLY A 115 19.24 -3.46 -7.43
CA GLY A 115 19.69 -2.43 -6.49
C GLY A 115 18.54 -1.65 -5.89
N ALA A 116 17.50 -1.36 -6.66
CA ALA A 116 16.30 -0.70 -6.15
C ALA A 116 15.61 -1.54 -5.06
N ILE A 117 15.51 -2.86 -5.24
CA ILE A 117 14.96 -3.77 -4.22
C ILE A 117 15.87 -3.84 -3.00
N ALA A 118 17.21 -4.02 -3.17
CA ALA A 118 18.15 -4.05 -2.07
C ALA A 118 18.14 -2.73 -1.26
N ALA A 119 18.13 -1.59 -1.94
CA ALA A 119 18.01 -0.28 -1.31
C ALA A 119 16.70 -0.14 -0.53
N THR A 120 15.57 -0.62 -1.11
CA THR A 120 14.28 -0.64 -0.42
C THR A 120 14.33 -1.45 0.87
N LEU A 121 14.92 -2.65 0.85
CA LEU A 121 15.02 -3.53 2.01
C LEU A 121 15.86 -2.90 3.14
N LEU A 122 16.89 -2.15 2.82
CA LEU A 122 17.82 -1.57 3.80
C LEU A 122 17.48 -0.15 4.24
N THR A 123 16.88 0.66 3.36
CA THR A 123 16.61 2.08 3.64
C THR A 123 15.13 2.45 3.63
N GLY A 124 14.25 1.53 3.22
CA GLY A 124 12.82 1.80 3.07
C GLY A 124 12.46 2.66 1.86
N LEU A 125 13.41 3.01 0.99
CA LEU A 125 13.18 3.86 -0.19
C LEU A 125 12.69 3.02 -1.39
N GLY A 126 11.41 2.62 -1.35
CA GLY A 126 10.81 1.70 -2.35
C GLY A 126 10.34 2.36 -3.66
N THR A 127 10.57 3.64 -3.86
CA THR A 127 10.07 4.38 -5.03
C THR A 127 10.86 4.11 -6.31
N ALA A 128 12.09 3.60 -6.20
CA ALA A 128 12.96 3.28 -7.34
C ALA A 128 12.62 1.95 -8.04
N ILE A 129 11.74 1.10 -7.47
CA ILE A 129 11.36 -0.18 -8.06
C ILE A 129 10.47 0.05 -9.28
N PRO A 130 10.83 -0.49 -10.48
CA PRO A 130 10.03 -0.35 -11.69
C PRO A 130 8.61 -0.89 -11.52
N ALA A 131 7.64 -0.24 -12.18
CA ALA A 131 6.23 -0.61 -12.07
C ALA A 131 5.93 -2.06 -12.50
N PRO A 132 6.52 -2.62 -13.58
CA PRO A 132 6.31 -4.01 -13.95
C PRO A 132 6.77 -5.00 -12.88
N ASP A 133 7.96 -4.79 -12.30
CA ASP A 133 8.46 -5.65 -11.24
C ASP A 133 7.58 -5.57 -9.99
N ARG A 134 7.16 -4.36 -9.62
CA ARG A 134 6.22 -4.17 -8.50
C ARG A 134 4.91 -4.92 -8.72
N ARG A 135 4.35 -4.88 -9.95
CA ARG A 135 3.14 -5.63 -10.31
C ARG A 135 3.36 -7.13 -10.18
N ASN A 136 4.48 -7.68 -10.66
CA ASN A 136 4.80 -9.10 -10.52
C ASN A 136 4.81 -9.56 -9.05
N PHE A 137 5.39 -8.74 -8.15
CA PHE A 137 5.36 -9.03 -6.71
C PHE A 137 3.94 -8.91 -6.11
N GLN A 138 3.10 -8.00 -6.61
CA GLN A 138 1.71 -7.86 -6.17
C GLN A 138 0.88 -9.06 -6.62
N ASP A 139 0.94 -9.41 -7.89
CA ASP A 139 0.13 -10.46 -8.51
C ASP A 139 0.54 -11.86 -8.04
N SER A 140 1.81 -12.08 -7.66
CA SER A 140 2.28 -13.31 -7.02
C SER A 140 1.99 -13.40 -5.51
N GLY A 141 1.45 -12.35 -4.87
CA GLY A 141 1.24 -12.29 -3.42
C GLY A 141 2.48 -11.99 -2.59
N LEU A 142 3.60 -11.64 -3.24
CA LEU A 142 4.89 -11.35 -2.60
C LEU A 142 5.11 -9.85 -2.30
N ALA A 143 4.10 -8.99 -2.50
CA ALA A 143 4.22 -7.54 -2.26
C ALA A 143 4.73 -7.20 -0.86
N HIS A 144 4.40 -8.01 0.14
CA HIS A 144 4.84 -7.83 1.53
C HIS A 144 6.36 -8.01 1.72
N LEU A 145 7.07 -8.68 0.80
CA LEU A 145 8.53 -8.80 0.81
C LEU A 145 9.22 -7.52 0.34
N LEU A 146 8.55 -6.69 -0.48
CA LEU A 146 9.06 -5.36 -0.87
C LEU A 146 8.80 -4.32 0.21
N ALA A 147 7.80 -4.52 1.04
CA ALA A 147 7.52 -3.63 2.16
C ALA A 147 8.38 -4.07 3.36
N VAL A 148 9.19 -3.13 3.87
CA VAL A 148 9.96 -3.40 5.11
C VAL A 148 8.96 -3.58 6.26
N ALA A 149 8.82 -4.82 6.75
CA ALA A 149 7.79 -5.21 7.71
C ALA A 149 8.34 -6.24 8.74
N GLY A 150 7.44 -6.97 9.40
CA GLY A 150 7.73 -7.88 10.50
C GLY A 150 8.80 -8.94 10.21
N LEU A 151 8.81 -9.50 9.01
CA LEU A 151 9.80 -10.49 8.62
C LEU A 151 11.22 -9.91 8.70
N HIS A 152 11.43 -8.71 8.14
CA HIS A 152 12.74 -8.07 8.06
C HIS A 152 13.28 -7.71 9.44
N ILE A 153 12.46 -7.06 10.27
CA ILE A 153 12.88 -6.70 11.64
C ILE A 153 13.09 -7.94 12.50
N GLY A 154 12.28 -8.98 12.30
CA GLY A 154 12.44 -10.27 12.97
C GLY A 154 13.75 -10.95 12.60
N ILE A 155 14.16 -10.90 11.33
CA ILE A 155 15.45 -11.44 10.87
C ILE A 155 16.61 -10.63 11.45
N VAL A 156 16.57 -9.29 11.37
CA VAL A 156 17.64 -8.44 11.91
C VAL A 156 17.82 -8.68 13.41
N MET A 157 16.73 -8.61 14.18
CA MET A 157 16.78 -8.85 15.62
C MET A 157 17.18 -10.28 15.97
N GLY A 158 16.68 -11.27 15.20
CA GLY A 158 17.00 -12.68 15.38
C GLY A 158 18.47 -13.00 15.08
N LEU A 159 19.03 -12.44 14.01
CA LEU A 159 20.45 -12.58 13.66
C LEU A 159 21.35 -11.99 14.76
N VAL A 160 21.07 -10.76 15.20
CA VAL A 160 21.85 -10.12 16.26
C VAL A 160 21.72 -10.88 17.58
N PHE A 161 20.49 -11.29 17.94
CA PHE A 161 20.27 -12.09 19.14
C PHE A 161 21.05 -13.42 19.09
N GLY A 162 20.97 -14.13 17.97
CA GLY A 162 21.66 -15.41 17.76
C GLY A 162 23.17 -15.25 17.78
N LEU A 163 23.69 -14.24 17.08
CA LEU A 163 25.13 -13.95 17.01
C LEU A 163 25.70 -13.61 18.39
N ILE A 164 25.10 -12.65 19.10
CA ILE A 164 25.56 -12.24 20.43
C ILE A 164 25.50 -13.41 21.42
N ARG A 165 24.41 -14.17 21.38
CA ARG A 165 24.29 -15.36 22.23
C ARG A 165 25.31 -16.43 21.90
N PHE A 166 25.62 -16.65 20.62
CA PHE A 166 26.64 -17.58 20.15
C PHE A 166 28.04 -17.13 20.63
N LEU A 167 28.39 -15.87 20.42
CA LEU A 167 29.69 -15.31 20.85
C LEU A 167 29.88 -15.41 22.35
N LEU A 168 28.84 -15.06 23.14
CA LEU A 168 28.90 -15.17 24.60
C LEU A 168 28.97 -16.63 25.07
N ALA A 169 28.31 -17.56 24.37
CA ALA A 169 28.38 -18.98 24.68
C ALA A 169 29.69 -19.65 24.27
N ALA A 170 30.40 -19.09 23.29
CA ALA A 170 31.70 -19.56 22.85
C ALA A 170 32.84 -19.20 23.81
N LEU A 171 32.64 -18.27 24.72
CA LEU A 171 33.59 -17.81 25.72
C LEU A 171 33.22 -18.39 27.09
N GLU A 172 34.13 -19.08 27.76
CA GLU A 172 33.84 -19.80 29.00
C GLU A 172 33.34 -18.89 30.13
N ALA A 173 34.04 -17.80 30.42
CA ALA A 173 33.65 -16.85 31.48
C ALA A 173 32.30 -16.18 31.20
N PRO A 174 32.02 -15.59 30.03
CA PRO A 174 30.68 -15.06 29.71
C PRO A 174 29.58 -16.14 29.71
N ALA A 175 29.88 -17.37 29.30
CA ALA A 175 28.89 -18.46 29.29
C ALA A 175 28.43 -18.84 30.70
N LEU A 176 29.32 -18.81 31.67
CA LEU A 176 29.06 -19.20 33.05
C LEU A 176 28.50 -18.06 33.92
N TYR A 177 29.00 -16.85 33.78
CA TYR A 177 28.72 -15.75 34.72
C TYR A 177 27.83 -14.64 34.20
N TRP A 178 27.66 -14.51 32.86
CA TRP A 178 26.91 -13.39 32.29
C TRP A 178 25.49 -13.79 31.92
N PRO A 179 24.52 -12.88 32.07
CA PRO A 179 23.15 -13.12 31.64
C PRO A 179 23.03 -13.03 30.12
N ALA A 180 23.68 -13.96 29.40
CA ALA A 180 23.84 -13.96 27.94
C ALA A 180 22.53 -13.74 27.19
N LYS A 181 21.41 -14.31 27.67
CA LYS A 181 20.09 -14.14 27.07
C LYS A 181 19.60 -12.68 27.17
N ARG A 182 19.85 -11.99 28.30
CA ARG A 182 19.43 -10.61 28.49
C ARG A 182 20.29 -9.66 27.65
N ILE A 183 21.60 -9.88 27.63
CA ILE A 183 22.55 -9.09 26.81
C ILE A 183 22.19 -9.20 25.33
N ALA A 184 21.97 -10.43 24.83
CA ALA A 184 21.55 -10.67 23.46
C ALA A 184 20.20 -10.00 23.15
N ALA A 185 19.25 -10.00 24.09
CA ALA A 185 17.95 -9.37 23.92
C ALA A 185 18.04 -7.83 23.83
N VAL A 186 18.90 -7.21 24.66
CA VAL A 186 19.17 -5.76 24.58
C VAL A 186 19.85 -5.39 23.28
N ALA A 187 20.87 -6.14 22.85
CA ALA A 187 21.55 -5.92 21.58
C ALA A 187 20.60 -6.06 20.39
N ALA A 188 19.71 -7.08 20.40
CA ALA A 188 18.70 -7.27 19.36
C ALA A 188 17.71 -6.10 19.32
N LEU A 189 17.28 -5.58 20.48
CA LEU A 189 16.38 -4.42 20.56
C LEU A 189 17.06 -3.17 20.01
N ALA A 190 18.31 -2.92 20.35
CA ALA A 190 19.10 -1.80 19.82
C ALA A 190 19.27 -1.89 18.30
N ALA A 191 19.61 -3.09 17.78
CA ALA A 191 19.71 -3.33 16.34
C ALA A 191 18.38 -3.13 15.60
N GLY A 192 17.26 -3.60 16.18
CA GLY A 192 15.92 -3.36 15.65
C GLY A 192 15.56 -1.88 15.62
N GLY A 193 15.93 -1.11 16.66
CA GLY A 193 15.75 0.34 16.71
C GLY A 193 16.59 1.08 15.68
N ALA A 194 17.85 0.69 15.52
CA ALA A 194 18.73 1.23 14.48
C ALA A 194 18.20 0.95 13.07
N TYR A 195 17.71 -0.27 12.83
CA TYR A 195 17.11 -0.65 11.55
C TYR A 195 15.79 0.11 11.30
N LEU A 196 14.94 0.29 12.32
CA LEU A 196 13.74 1.16 12.25
C LEU A 196 14.10 2.58 11.83
N ALA A 197 15.13 3.17 12.45
CA ALA A 197 15.60 4.51 12.12
C ALA A 197 16.16 4.58 10.69
N LEU A 198 16.98 3.60 10.29
CA LEU A 198 17.56 3.52 8.94
C LEU A 198 16.50 3.37 7.86
N THR A 199 15.43 2.63 8.10
CA THR A 199 14.34 2.42 7.13
C THR A 199 13.30 3.55 7.10
N GLY A 200 13.48 4.61 7.90
CA GLY A 200 12.63 5.80 7.90
C GLY A 200 11.34 5.66 8.67
N ALA A 201 11.27 4.71 9.58
CA ALA A 201 10.18 4.54 10.54
C ALA A 201 8.78 4.57 9.89
N HIS A 202 8.61 3.91 8.73
CA HIS A 202 7.30 3.77 8.12
C HIS A 202 6.34 2.97 9.02
N ILE A 203 5.04 3.24 8.94
CA ILE A 203 4.01 2.62 9.80
C ILE A 203 4.13 1.07 9.89
N PRO A 204 4.36 0.30 8.80
CA PRO A 204 4.49 -1.15 8.88
C PRO A 204 5.64 -1.63 9.77
N ILE A 205 6.80 -0.98 9.71
CA ILE A 205 7.96 -1.38 10.50
C ILE A 205 7.86 -0.89 11.95
N GLN A 206 7.25 0.29 12.21
CA GLN A 206 6.97 0.76 13.57
C GLN A 206 6.14 -0.27 14.36
N ARG A 207 5.08 -0.80 13.75
CA ARG A 207 4.24 -1.84 14.37
C ARG A 207 5.02 -3.10 14.69
N SER A 208 5.79 -3.56 13.72
CA SER A 208 6.59 -4.78 13.87
C SER A 208 7.64 -4.62 14.96
N PHE A 209 8.28 -3.45 15.02
CA PHE A 209 9.22 -3.13 16.09
C PHE A 209 8.53 -3.04 17.45
N ALA A 210 7.37 -2.39 17.55
CA ALA A 210 6.60 -2.31 18.79
C ALA A 210 6.24 -3.71 19.32
N MET A 211 5.73 -4.60 18.45
CA MET A 211 5.42 -5.98 18.84
C MET A 211 6.67 -6.76 19.28
N ALA A 212 7.77 -6.67 18.51
CA ALA A 212 9.03 -7.32 18.85
C ALA A 212 9.62 -6.78 20.14
N SER A 213 9.53 -5.46 20.38
CA SER A 213 9.98 -4.81 21.62
C SER A 213 9.20 -5.30 22.85
N LEU A 214 7.89 -5.45 22.74
CA LEU A 214 7.06 -5.98 23.84
C LEU A 214 7.43 -7.42 24.18
N VAL A 215 7.68 -8.26 23.17
CA VAL A 215 8.15 -9.64 23.38
C VAL A 215 9.55 -9.64 24.01
N THR A 216 10.45 -8.81 23.53
CA THR A 216 11.82 -8.69 24.06
C THR A 216 11.80 -8.17 25.49
N LEU A 217 10.96 -7.19 25.81
CA LEU A 217 10.77 -6.66 27.16
C LEU A 217 10.26 -7.74 28.13
N ALA A 218 9.33 -8.61 27.69
CA ALA A 218 8.87 -9.73 28.49
C ALA A 218 10.01 -10.72 28.78
N VAL A 219 10.91 -10.96 27.81
CA VAL A 219 12.12 -11.77 28.04
C VAL A 219 13.05 -11.13 29.04
N LEU A 220 13.26 -9.81 28.98
CA LEU A 220 14.12 -9.05 29.89
C LEU A 220 13.58 -9.04 31.33
N THR A 221 12.26 -8.94 31.49
CA THR A 221 11.60 -8.92 32.80
C THR A 221 11.31 -10.32 33.36
N GLY A 222 11.67 -11.39 32.62
CA GLY A 222 11.41 -12.76 33.03
C GLY A 222 9.92 -13.15 33.00
N ARG A 223 9.06 -12.32 32.42
CA ARG A 223 7.61 -12.56 32.32
C ARG A 223 7.29 -13.40 31.10
N ARG A 224 6.25 -14.23 31.20
CA ARG A 224 5.69 -14.93 30.04
C ARG A 224 4.86 -13.95 29.21
N ALA A 225 5.32 -13.64 28.00
CA ALA A 225 4.54 -12.85 27.06
C ALA A 225 3.29 -13.64 26.64
N SER A 226 2.10 -13.06 26.84
CA SER A 226 0.89 -13.55 26.20
C SER A 226 0.81 -12.91 24.80
N PRO A 227 0.90 -13.69 23.71
CA PRO A 227 0.97 -13.10 22.36
C PRO A 227 -0.25 -12.24 22.01
N LEU A 228 -1.46 -12.64 22.41
CA LEU A 228 -2.68 -11.85 22.18
C LEU A 228 -2.67 -10.52 22.96
N ARG A 229 -2.17 -10.53 24.21
CA ARG A 229 -2.03 -9.28 24.98
C ARG A 229 -1.00 -8.34 24.37
N ALA A 230 0.12 -8.89 23.89
CA ALA A 230 1.13 -8.09 23.18
C ALA A 230 0.58 -7.48 21.89
N LEU A 231 -0.23 -8.25 21.14
CA LEU A 231 -0.91 -7.75 19.94
C LEU A 231 -1.90 -6.63 20.28
N ALA A 232 -2.74 -6.82 21.31
CA ALA A 232 -3.71 -5.82 21.74
C ALA A 232 -3.03 -4.53 22.25
N LEU A 233 -1.96 -4.67 23.04
CA LEU A 233 -1.20 -3.52 23.54
C LEU A 233 -0.50 -2.77 22.41
N ALA A 234 0.08 -3.48 21.43
CA ALA A 234 0.66 -2.87 20.24
C ALA A 234 -0.40 -2.11 19.42
N ALA A 235 -1.60 -2.68 19.24
CA ALA A 235 -2.72 -1.99 18.59
C ALA A 235 -3.11 -0.71 19.33
N LEU A 236 -3.27 -0.79 20.65
CA LEU A 236 -3.64 0.36 21.49
C LEU A 236 -2.61 1.49 21.38
N LEU A 237 -1.32 1.17 21.52
CA LEU A 237 -0.25 2.16 21.45
C LEU A 237 -0.18 2.84 20.07
N LEU A 238 -0.35 2.07 19.00
CA LEU A 238 -0.32 2.61 17.64
C LEU A 238 -1.54 3.49 17.35
N LEU A 239 -2.73 3.08 17.78
CA LEU A 239 -3.96 3.86 17.59
C LEU A 239 -4.00 5.10 18.49
N ALA A 240 -3.37 5.06 19.66
CA ALA A 240 -3.20 6.26 20.49
C ALA A 240 -2.26 7.28 19.83
N ALA A 241 -1.22 6.82 19.10
CA ALA A 241 -0.28 7.69 18.38
C ALA A 241 -0.83 8.17 17.02
N ALA A 242 -1.58 7.34 16.31
CA ALA A 242 -2.13 7.61 14.98
C ALA A 242 -3.51 6.94 14.83
N PRO A 243 -4.60 7.59 15.26
CA PRO A 243 -5.95 7.02 15.23
C PRO A 243 -6.44 6.68 13.81
N ASP A 244 -6.01 7.45 12.82
CA ASP A 244 -6.32 7.25 11.39
C ASP A 244 -5.76 5.95 10.83
N ALA A 245 -4.72 5.39 11.47
CA ALA A 245 -4.07 4.14 11.04
C ALA A 245 -5.05 2.94 11.00
N VAL A 246 -6.14 2.95 11.79
CA VAL A 246 -7.15 1.88 11.80
C VAL A 246 -7.78 1.67 10.42
N MET A 247 -7.95 2.74 9.64
CA MET A 247 -8.49 2.70 8.28
C MET A 247 -7.41 2.35 7.24
N GLY A 248 -6.15 2.34 7.63
CA GLY A 248 -5.03 2.07 6.76
C GLY A 248 -4.88 0.58 6.43
N VAL A 249 -4.71 0.27 5.13
CA VAL A 249 -4.51 -1.10 4.63
C VAL A 249 -3.40 -1.84 5.37
N SER A 250 -2.32 -1.14 5.66
CA SER A 250 -1.16 -1.70 6.37
C SER A 250 -1.49 -2.15 7.78
N PHE A 251 -2.30 -1.39 8.54
CA PHE A 251 -2.74 -1.78 9.88
C PHE A 251 -3.64 -3.01 9.79
N GLN A 252 -4.68 -2.95 8.97
CA GLN A 252 -5.69 -4.01 8.87
C GLN A 252 -5.08 -5.35 8.45
N MET A 253 -4.32 -5.40 7.36
CA MET A 253 -3.70 -6.64 6.87
C MET A 253 -2.70 -7.24 7.86
N SER A 254 -1.89 -6.40 8.51
CA SER A 254 -0.89 -6.90 9.45
C SER A 254 -1.51 -7.48 10.72
N PHE A 255 -2.50 -6.79 11.32
CA PHE A 255 -3.16 -7.28 12.53
C PHE A 255 -4.01 -8.51 12.24
N ALA A 256 -4.70 -8.56 11.09
CA ALA A 256 -5.43 -9.74 10.63
C ALA A 256 -4.51 -10.96 10.48
N ALA A 257 -3.37 -10.80 9.79
CA ALA A 257 -2.41 -11.89 9.61
C ALA A 257 -1.83 -12.39 10.94
N VAL A 258 -1.41 -11.49 11.83
CA VAL A 258 -0.84 -11.90 13.13
C VAL A 258 -1.90 -12.56 14.01
N LEU A 259 -3.13 -12.03 14.03
CA LEU A 259 -4.23 -12.64 14.80
C LEU A 259 -4.54 -14.05 14.30
N ALA A 260 -4.61 -14.25 12.97
CA ALA A 260 -4.84 -15.56 12.36
C ALA A 260 -3.69 -16.54 12.66
N LEU A 261 -2.44 -16.08 12.63
CA LEU A 261 -1.29 -16.89 13.01
C LEU A 261 -1.36 -17.33 14.48
N LEU A 262 -1.70 -16.41 15.41
CA LEU A 262 -1.82 -16.73 16.83
C LEU A 262 -2.94 -17.73 17.08
N ALA A 263 -4.13 -17.51 16.47
CA ALA A 263 -5.28 -18.40 16.58
C ALA A 263 -4.99 -19.78 15.96
N GLY A 264 -4.38 -19.79 14.75
CA GLY A 264 -4.05 -21.02 14.05
C GLY A 264 -2.97 -21.84 14.77
N TYR A 265 -1.92 -21.21 15.27
CA TYR A 265 -0.90 -21.91 16.04
C TYR A 265 -1.41 -22.43 17.39
N GLU A 266 -2.35 -21.73 18.03
CA GLU A 266 -3.02 -22.23 19.24
C GLU A 266 -3.87 -23.46 18.90
N ALA A 267 -4.63 -23.43 17.80
CA ALA A 267 -5.44 -24.55 17.34
C ALA A 267 -4.59 -25.78 16.96
N LEU A 268 -3.43 -25.56 16.36
CA LEU A 268 -2.50 -26.62 15.94
C LEU A 268 -1.58 -27.09 17.07
N ARG A 269 -1.65 -26.49 18.26
CA ARG A 269 -0.78 -26.82 19.39
C ARG A 269 -0.75 -28.32 19.75
N PRO A 270 -1.90 -29.04 19.84
CA PRO A 270 -1.88 -30.48 20.17
C PRO A 270 -1.11 -31.28 19.13
N PHE A 271 -1.30 -31.01 17.84
CA PHE A 271 -0.61 -31.71 16.75
C PHE A 271 0.90 -31.42 16.74
N ARG A 272 1.29 -30.16 16.99
CA ARG A 272 2.69 -29.75 17.05
C ARG A 272 3.47 -30.40 18.17
N LEU A 273 2.87 -30.52 19.35
CA LEU A 273 3.51 -31.17 20.51
C LEU A 273 3.75 -32.66 20.25
N HIS A 274 2.81 -33.34 19.60
CA HIS A 274 2.99 -34.73 19.21
C HIS A 274 4.07 -34.93 18.13
N ALA A 275 4.14 -34.02 17.15
CA ALA A 275 5.13 -34.08 16.07
C ALA A 275 6.54 -33.68 16.52
N ALA A 276 6.70 -32.67 17.37
CA ALA A 276 8.02 -32.13 17.74
C ALA A 276 8.79 -33.04 18.71
N GLY A 277 8.11 -33.77 19.59
CA GLY A 277 8.75 -34.62 20.63
C GLY A 277 9.38 -35.91 20.09
N ARG A 278 8.99 -36.37 18.89
CA ARG A 278 9.41 -37.65 18.31
C ARG A 278 9.97 -37.55 16.89
N ALA A 279 10.05 -36.32 16.32
CA ALA A 279 10.44 -36.16 14.92
C ALA A 279 11.93 -36.46 14.70
N SER A 280 12.19 -37.47 13.89
CA SER A 280 13.53 -37.73 13.33
C SER A 280 13.97 -36.55 12.44
N TRP A 281 15.26 -36.47 12.10
CA TRP A 281 15.76 -35.40 11.21
C TRP A 281 15.07 -35.40 9.84
N LYS A 282 14.73 -36.57 9.29
CA LYS A 282 13.98 -36.73 8.03
C LYS A 282 12.57 -36.14 8.14
N GLN A 283 11.88 -36.37 9.27
CA GLN A 283 10.56 -35.79 9.51
C GLN A 283 10.63 -34.26 9.67
N ARG A 284 11.71 -33.72 10.23
CA ARG A 284 11.91 -32.25 10.32
C ARG A 284 12.07 -31.60 8.96
N ILE A 285 12.74 -32.27 8.00
CA ILE A 285 12.87 -31.77 6.61
C ILE A 285 11.50 -31.65 5.94
N VAL A 286 10.60 -32.62 6.17
CA VAL A 286 9.23 -32.57 5.61
C VAL A 286 8.34 -31.59 6.39
N LEU A 287 8.51 -31.50 7.71
CA LEU A 287 7.69 -30.65 8.57
C LEU A 287 7.96 -29.16 8.33
N PHE A 288 9.18 -28.77 7.97
CA PHE A 288 9.53 -27.37 7.71
C PHE A 288 8.71 -26.75 6.56
N PRO A 289 8.68 -27.31 5.33
CA PRO A 289 7.87 -26.75 4.25
C PRO A 289 6.37 -26.83 4.56
N LEU A 290 5.90 -27.86 5.25
CA LEU A 290 4.50 -27.97 5.67
C LEU A 290 4.11 -26.83 6.63
N LEU A 291 4.93 -26.56 7.64
CA LEU A 291 4.68 -25.45 8.57
C LEU A 291 4.74 -24.09 7.87
N LEU A 292 5.64 -23.94 6.90
CA LEU A 292 5.73 -22.73 6.09
C LEU A 292 4.48 -22.55 5.22
N ALA A 293 3.98 -23.63 4.59
CA ALA A 293 2.74 -23.63 3.83
C ALA A 293 1.53 -23.25 4.71
N VAL A 294 1.41 -23.86 5.89
CA VAL A 294 0.34 -23.56 6.86
C VAL A 294 0.43 -22.10 7.35
N THR A 295 1.64 -21.63 7.67
CA THR A 295 1.85 -20.23 8.08
C THR A 295 1.42 -19.27 6.97
N SER A 296 1.84 -19.55 5.74
CA SER A 296 1.47 -18.74 4.56
C SER A 296 -0.03 -18.77 4.32
N ALA A 297 -0.66 -19.96 4.42
CA ALA A 297 -2.10 -20.12 4.24
C ALA A 297 -2.88 -19.32 5.30
N LEU A 298 -2.53 -19.44 6.57
CA LEU A 298 -3.20 -18.70 7.67
C LEU A 298 -3.10 -17.18 7.48
N ALA A 299 -1.88 -16.67 7.30
CA ALA A 299 -1.65 -15.23 7.16
C ALA A 299 -2.26 -14.67 5.89
N GLY A 300 -2.08 -15.36 4.76
CA GLY A 300 -2.55 -14.94 3.45
C GLY A 300 -4.08 -14.95 3.39
N THR A 301 -4.74 -16.05 3.78
CA THR A 301 -6.21 -16.16 3.78
C THR A 301 -6.85 -15.08 4.67
N ALA A 302 -6.30 -14.82 5.85
CA ALA A 302 -6.82 -13.76 6.72
C ALA A 302 -6.64 -12.35 6.12
N SER A 303 -5.66 -12.16 5.25
CA SER A 303 -5.41 -10.87 4.58
C SER A 303 -6.23 -10.69 3.31
N LEU A 304 -6.78 -11.75 2.71
CA LEU A 304 -7.51 -11.69 1.44
C LEU A 304 -8.71 -10.72 1.45
N PRO A 305 -9.60 -10.70 2.46
CA PRO A 305 -10.72 -9.76 2.48
C PRO A 305 -10.26 -8.30 2.47
N PHE A 306 -9.17 -8.00 3.18
CA PHE A 306 -8.59 -6.65 3.20
C PHE A 306 -7.93 -6.32 1.86
N ALA A 307 -7.26 -7.29 1.23
CA ALA A 307 -6.68 -7.10 -0.11
C ALA A 307 -7.79 -6.89 -1.16
N ALA A 308 -8.88 -7.64 -1.09
CA ALA A 308 -10.05 -7.46 -1.96
C ALA A 308 -10.67 -6.07 -1.79
N TYR A 309 -10.85 -5.61 -0.55
CA TYR A 309 -11.41 -4.28 -0.27
C TYR A 309 -10.51 -3.13 -0.78
N HIS A 310 -9.21 -3.18 -0.47
CA HIS A 310 -8.31 -2.06 -0.77
C HIS A 310 -7.75 -2.07 -2.18
N PHE A 311 -7.53 -3.25 -2.76
CA PHE A 311 -6.85 -3.38 -4.06
C PHE A 311 -7.76 -3.93 -5.17
N GLY A 312 -8.94 -4.48 -4.85
CA GLY A 312 -9.83 -5.10 -5.82
C GLY A 312 -9.23 -6.35 -6.48
N ARG A 313 -8.26 -7.00 -5.84
CA ARG A 313 -7.54 -8.17 -6.36
C ARG A 313 -7.22 -9.15 -5.24
N ALA A 314 -7.16 -10.45 -5.60
CA ALA A 314 -6.74 -11.51 -4.71
C ALA A 314 -5.63 -12.32 -5.38
N ALA A 315 -4.42 -12.27 -4.85
CA ALA A 315 -3.35 -13.16 -5.30
C ALA A 315 -3.67 -14.60 -4.82
N LEU A 316 -3.92 -15.53 -5.73
CA LEU A 316 -4.36 -16.89 -5.38
C LEU A 316 -3.20 -17.83 -5.05
N PHE A 317 -2.05 -17.62 -5.68
CA PHE A 317 -0.88 -18.50 -5.56
C PHE A 317 0.16 -18.02 -4.54
N TYR A 318 -0.27 -17.23 -3.53
CA TYR A 318 0.63 -16.73 -2.49
C TYR A 318 1.29 -17.83 -1.65
N VAL A 319 0.64 -19.01 -1.48
CA VAL A 319 1.26 -20.12 -0.70
C VAL A 319 2.48 -20.68 -1.41
N PRO A 320 2.42 -21.21 -2.65
CA PRO A 320 3.62 -21.70 -3.34
C PRO A 320 4.66 -20.60 -3.56
N ALA A 321 4.24 -19.35 -3.84
CA ALA A 321 5.14 -18.22 -3.96
C ALA A 321 5.94 -17.98 -2.67
N ASN A 322 5.28 -17.98 -1.52
CA ASN A 322 5.92 -17.80 -0.21
C ASN A 322 6.82 -18.98 0.17
N MET A 323 6.42 -20.20 -0.16
CA MET A 323 7.24 -21.38 0.11
C MET A 323 8.61 -21.31 -0.56
N ALA A 324 8.71 -20.69 -1.74
CA ALA A 324 9.97 -20.48 -2.44
C ALA A 324 10.67 -19.17 -2.01
N ALA A 325 9.92 -18.07 -1.92
CA ALA A 325 10.49 -16.74 -1.73
C ALA A 325 10.90 -16.44 -0.27
N VAL A 326 10.13 -16.90 0.72
CA VAL A 326 10.40 -16.60 2.13
C VAL A 326 11.70 -17.21 2.63
N PRO A 327 12.03 -18.50 2.36
CA PRO A 327 13.34 -19.05 2.71
C PRO A 327 14.50 -18.32 2.01
N LEU A 328 14.36 -18.00 0.72
CA LEU A 328 15.35 -17.25 -0.03
C LEU A 328 15.60 -15.86 0.56
N MET A 329 14.52 -15.15 0.94
CA MET A 329 14.61 -13.88 1.63
C MET A 329 15.26 -14.00 3.00
N ALA A 330 14.85 -14.98 3.81
CA ALA A 330 15.25 -15.08 5.21
C ALA A 330 16.69 -15.60 5.39
N PHE A 331 17.09 -16.58 4.59
CA PHE A 331 18.39 -17.25 4.77
C PHE A 331 19.47 -16.80 3.79
N TRP A 332 19.10 -16.07 2.75
CA TRP A 332 20.06 -15.61 1.74
C TRP A 332 20.06 -14.08 1.63
N VAL A 333 18.97 -13.49 1.15
CA VAL A 333 18.95 -12.06 0.81
C VAL A 333 19.18 -11.17 2.02
N MET A 334 18.40 -11.35 3.09
CA MET A 334 18.50 -10.48 4.27
C MET A 334 19.82 -10.64 5.03
N PRO A 335 20.37 -11.85 5.28
CA PRO A 335 21.69 -11.97 5.88
C PRO A 335 22.79 -11.29 5.06
N CYS A 336 22.79 -11.44 3.72
CA CYS A 336 23.71 -10.75 2.85
C CYS A 336 23.53 -9.21 2.88
N CYS A 337 22.29 -8.73 2.91
CA CYS A 337 21.99 -7.30 3.04
C CYS A 337 22.47 -6.72 4.38
N VAL A 338 22.28 -7.44 5.48
CA VAL A 338 22.79 -7.03 6.80
C VAL A 338 24.34 -7.05 6.81
N ALA A 339 24.95 -8.09 6.24
CA ALA A 339 26.40 -8.15 6.10
C ALA A 339 26.94 -6.99 5.26
N ALA A 340 26.26 -6.61 4.18
CA ALA A 340 26.63 -5.44 3.38
C ALA A 340 26.65 -4.14 4.18
N LEU A 341 25.63 -3.91 5.04
CA LEU A 341 25.64 -2.76 5.94
C LEU A 341 26.83 -2.74 6.92
N LEU A 342 27.20 -3.90 7.44
CA LEU A 342 28.34 -4.02 8.36
C LEU A 342 29.68 -3.84 7.65
N LEU A 343 29.79 -4.24 6.38
CA LEU A 343 30.99 -4.09 5.57
C LEU A 343 31.13 -2.70 4.92
N MET A 344 30.02 -1.94 4.86
CA MET A 344 29.96 -0.64 4.19
C MET A 344 30.97 0.41 4.72
N PRO A 345 31.23 0.53 6.05
CA PRO A 345 32.26 1.43 6.55
C PRO A 345 33.67 1.10 6.05
N LEU A 346 33.93 -0.15 5.69
CA LEU A 346 35.22 -0.62 5.16
C LEU A 346 35.31 -0.52 3.62
N GLY A 347 34.22 -0.15 2.94
CA GLY A 347 34.15 -0.14 1.47
C GLY A 347 34.02 -1.53 0.84
N TRP A 348 33.73 -2.56 1.63
CA TRP A 348 33.67 -3.97 1.18
C TRP A 348 32.23 -4.47 0.98
N GLU A 349 31.27 -3.57 0.94
CA GLU A 349 29.85 -3.92 0.76
C GLU A 349 29.57 -4.74 -0.49
N HIS A 350 30.38 -4.58 -1.55
CA HIS A 350 30.23 -5.31 -2.82
C HIS A 350 30.34 -6.83 -2.64
N LEU A 351 31.16 -7.29 -1.68
CA LEU A 351 31.33 -8.72 -1.38
C LEU A 351 30.03 -9.38 -0.89
N ALA A 352 29.21 -8.64 -0.16
CA ALA A 352 27.93 -9.12 0.34
C ALA A 352 26.76 -8.73 -0.59
N LEU A 353 26.84 -7.58 -1.28
CA LEU A 353 25.81 -7.15 -2.22
C LEU A 353 25.76 -8.04 -3.47
N ALA A 354 26.89 -8.54 -3.98
CA ALA A 354 26.90 -9.42 -5.14
C ALA A 354 26.05 -10.71 -4.92
N PRO A 355 26.26 -11.50 -3.85
CA PRO A 355 25.38 -12.65 -3.56
C PRO A 355 23.94 -12.20 -3.20
N ALA A 356 23.74 -11.06 -2.52
CA ALA A 356 22.40 -10.53 -2.29
C ALA A 356 21.66 -10.27 -3.61
N GLY A 357 22.35 -9.71 -4.61
CA GLY A 357 21.82 -9.46 -5.94
C GLY A 357 21.39 -10.74 -6.68
N LEU A 358 22.10 -11.85 -6.52
CA LEU A 358 21.69 -13.16 -7.03
C LEU A 358 20.41 -13.65 -6.35
N GLY A 359 20.33 -13.55 -5.03
CA GLY A 359 19.13 -13.90 -4.29
C GLY A 359 17.92 -13.04 -4.69
N ILE A 360 18.11 -11.73 -4.87
CA ILE A 360 17.05 -10.81 -5.35
C ILE A 360 16.62 -11.19 -6.78
N SER A 361 17.56 -11.57 -7.66
CA SER A 361 17.20 -12.08 -9.01
C SER A 361 16.32 -13.32 -8.91
N GLY A 362 16.61 -14.22 -7.99
CA GLY A 362 15.77 -15.39 -7.68
C GLY A 362 14.37 -15.00 -7.21
N LEU A 363 14.25 -14.02 -6.30
CA LEU A 363 12.94 -13.49 -5.87
C LEU A 363 12.14 -12.88 -7.03
N MET A 364 12.80 -12.11 -7.90
CA MET A 364 12.17 -11.54 -9.10
C MET A 364 11.74 -12.63 -10.08
N ALA A 365 12.53 -13.69 -10.25
CA ALA A 365 12.17 -14.83 -11.09
C ALA A 365 10.94 -15.56 -10.54
N ILE A 366 10.89 -15.86 -9.23
CA ILE A 366 9.73 -16.46 -8.57
C ILE A 366 8.49 -15.56 -8.78
N ALA A 367 8.60 -14.26 -8.52
CA ALA A 367 7.50 -13.33 -8.68
C ALA A 367 6.97 -13.31 -10.12
N ARG A 368 7.84 -13.24 -11.13
CA ARG A 368 7.47 -13.27 -12.55
C ARG A 368 6.83 -14.60 -12.97
N THR A 369 7.38 -15.72 -12.53
CA THR A 369 6.85 -17.03 -12.87
C THR A 369 5.45 -17.21 -12.30
N VAL A 370 5.25 -16.92 -11.01
CA VAL A 370 3.95 -17.08 -10.36
C VAL A 370 2.91 -16.07 -10.89
N SER A 371 3.30 -14.82 -11.14
CA SER A 371 2.40 -13.81 -11.70
C SER A 371 1.95 -14.12 -13.13
N ALA A 372 2.71 -14.93 -13.87
CA ALA A 372 2.36 -15.38 -15.21
C ALA A 372 1.42 -16.60 -15.24
N TRP A 373 1.12 -17.22 -14.10
CA TRP A 373 0.16 -18.32 -14.05
C TRP A 373 -1.26 -17.80 -14.36
N PRO A 374 -2.09 -18.62 -15.01
CA PRO A 374 -3.49 -18.24 -15.26
C PRO A 374 -4.20 -17.85 -13.96
N ASP A 375 -4.93 -16.77 -13.99
CA ASP A 375 -5.68 -16.22 -12.84
C ASP A 375 -4.84 -16.04 -11.56
N ALA A 376 -3.56 -15.68 -11.69
CA ALA A 376 -2.69 -15.46 -10.54
C ALA A 376 -3.22 -14.39 -9.59
N ALA A 377 -3.81 -13.34 -10.12
CA ALA A 377 -4.41 -12.25 -9.34
C ALA A 377 -5.69 -11.73 -10.02
N PRO A 378 -6.80 -12.51 -9.96
CA PRO A 378 -8.06 -12.07 -10.55
C PRO A 378 -8.53 -10.76 -9.91
N SER A 379 -9.10 -9.90 -10.74
CA SER A 379 -9.83 -8.73 -10.28
C SER A 379 -11.14 -9.17 -9.63
N LEU A 380 -11.46 -8.58 -8.48
CA LEU A 380 -12.69 -8.83 -7.75
C LEU A 380 -13.57 -7.59 -7.80
N PRO A 381 -14.91 -7.75 -7.85
CA PRO A 381 -15.81 -6.63 -7.68
C PRO A 381 -15.56 -5.92 -6.36
N GLN A 382 -15.89 -4.62 -6.31
CA GLN A 382 -15.67 -3.81 -5.12
C GLN A 382 -16.39 -4.42 -3.90
N MET A 383 -15.60 -4.75 -2.87
CA MET A 383 -16.15 -5.18 -1.60
C MET A 383 -16.80 -3.99 -0.89
N PRO A 384 -18.06 -4.09 -0.41
CA PRO A 384 -18.69 -3.02 0.35
C PRO A 384 -18.09 -2.90 1.77
N GLY A 385 -18.21 -1.72 2.40
CA GLY A 385 -17.68 -1.49 3.74
C GLY A 385 -18.23 -2.41 4.82
N TRP A 386 -19.51 -2.85 4.70
CA TRP A 386 -20.10 -3.83 5.61
C TRP A 386 -19.45 -5.23 5.47
N GLY A 387 -19.00 -5.59 4.26
CA GLY A 387 -18.23 -6.82 4.05
C GLY A 387 -16.89 -6.79 4.77
N LEU A 388 -16.16 -5.66 4.70
CA LEU A 388 -14.93 -5.47 5.47
C LEU A 388 -15.17 -5.52 6.98
N ALA A 389 -16.26 -4.90 7.46
CA ALA A 389 -16.64 -4.94 8.88
C ALA A 389 -16.92 -6.37 9.35
N LEU A 390 -17.66 -7.16 8.56
CA LEU A 390 -17.92 -8.57 8.86
C LEU A 390 -16.65 -9.42 8.85
N ALA A 391 -15.74 -9.20 7.89
CA ALA A 391 -14.44 -9.88 7.86
C ALA A 391 -13.63 -9.56 9.13
N SER A 392 -13.56 -8.30 9.52
CA SER A 392 -12.85 -7.85 10.70
C SER A 392 -13.45 -8.42 11.99
N ALA A 393 -14.77 -8.37 12.15
CA ALA A 393 -15.48 -8.93 13.28
C ALA A 393 -15.33 -10.45 13.36
N GLY A 394 -15.46 -11.15 12.23
CA GLY A 394 -15.30 -12.60 12.15
C GLY A 394 -13.87 -13.04 12.50
N LEU A 395 -12.85 -12.35 12.01
CA LEU A 395 -11.46 -12.65 12.35
C LEU A 395 -11.16 -12.34 13.85
N ALA A 396 -11.68 -11.24 14.37
CA ALA A 396 -11.57 -10.94 15.79
C ALA A 396 -12.25 -12.01 16.65
N TRP A 397 -13.46 -12.44 16.27
CA TRP A 397 -14.17 -13.52 16.93
C TRP A 397 -13.36 -14.83 16.92
N LEU A 398 -12.87 -15.25 15.73
CA LEU A 398 -12.05 -16.44 15.55
C LEU A 398 -10.78 -16.42 16.43
N GLY A 399 -10.16 -15.25 16.59
CA GLY A 399 -8.91 -15.09 17.33
C GLY A 399 -9.09 -14.97 18.85
N ILE A 400 -10.20 -14.43 19.33
CA ILE A 400 -10.43 -14.17 20.76
C ILE A 400 -11.01 -15.42 21.46
N TRP A 401 -11.98 -16.09 20.84
CA TRP A 401 -12.62 -17.25 21.43
C TRP A 401 -11.80 -18.52 21.32
N ARG A 402 -11.74 -19.30 22.42
CA ARG A 402 -11.00 -20.57 22.49
C ARG A 402 -11.91 -21.80 22.46
N SER A 403 -13.21 -21.61 22.74
CA SER A 403 -14.21 -22.67 22.73
C SER A 403 -14.64 -23.00 21.28
N PRO A 404 -15.36 -24.12 21.04
CA PRO A 404 -15.95 -24.44 19.72
C PRO A 404 -16.81 -23.31 19.14
N TRP A 405 -17.33 -22.43 19.99
CA TRP A 405 -18.05 -21.20 19.61
C TRP A 405 -17.29 -20.29 18.64
N ARG A 406 -15.94 -20.39 18.60
CA ARG A 406 -15.12 -19.69 17.61
C ARG A 406 -15.50 -20.04 16.15
N LEU A 407 -16.05 -21.23 15.89
CA LEU A 407 -16.45 -21.65 14.56
C LEU A 407 -17.64 -20.85 14.02
N ALA A 408 -18.43 -20.20 14.87
CA ALA A 408 -19.48 -19.27 14.46
C ALA A 408 -18.92 -18.09 13.62
N ALA A 409 -17.62 -17.79 13.72
CA ALA A 409 -16.93 -16.82 12.88
C ALA A 409 -16.97 -17.15 11.39
N ILE A 410 -17.17 -18.42 11.01
CA ILE A 410 -17.25 -18.86 9.62
C ILE A 410 -18.40 -18.15 8.91
N LEU A 411 -19.51 -17.90 9.60
CA LEU A 411 -20.68 -17.24 9.02
C LEU A 411 -20.38 -15.78 8.59
N PRO A 412 -19.93 -14.87 9.47
CA PRO A 412 -19.61 -13.51 9.07
C PRO A 412 -18.44 -13.45 8.09
N ILE A 413 -17.44 -14.32 8.19
CA ILE A 413 -16.33 -14.38 7.22
C ILE A 413 -16.83 -14.84 5.84
N GLY A 414 -17.67 -15.88 5.77
CA GLY A 414 -18.25 -16.36 4.53
C GLY A 414 -19.13 -15.30 3.86
N LEU A 415 -19.97 -14.60 4.64
CA LEU A 415 -20.78 -13.50 4.14
C LEU A 415 -19.93 -12.32 3.67
N ALA A 416 -18.83 -12.02 4.38
CA ALA A 416 -17.86 -11.01 3.94
C ALA A 416 -17.21 -11.39 2.61
N CYS A 417 -16.82 -12.65 2.43
CA CYS A 417 -16.26 -13.13 1.16
C CYS A 417 -17.28 -13.08 0.01
N ALA A 418 -18.54 -13.32 0.28
CA ALA A 418 -19.62 -13.22 -0.72
C ALA A 418 -20.05 -11.77 -1.02
N SER A 419 -19.73 -10.83 -0.15
CA SER A 419 -20.22 -9.45 -0.21
C SER A 419 -19.95 -8.70 -1.53
N PRO A 420 -18.83 -8.90 -2.27
CA PRO A 420 -18.61 -8.24 -3.55
C PRO A 420 -19.69 -8.57 -4.61
N TRP A 421 -20.26 -9.78 -4.55
CA TRP A 421 -21.30 -10.24 -5.48
C TRP A 421 -22.71 -9.95 -4.98
N LEU A 422 -22.87 -9.72 -3.67
CA LEU A 422 -24.16 -9.36 -3.06
C LEU A 422 -24.41 -7.85 -3.10
N ALA A 423 -23.38 -7.04 -3.27
CA ALA A 423 -23.49 -5.59 -3.35
C ALA A 423 -24.01 -5.15 -4.72
N GLU A 424 -24.91 -4.18 -4.71
CA GLU A 424 -25.37 -3.53 -5.92
C GLU A 424 -24.20 -2.81 -6.61
N GLN A 425 -24.05 -3.03 -7.91
CA GLN A 425 -22.98 -2.41 -8.70
C GLN A 425 -23.55 -1.28 -9.56
N PRO A 426 -22.83 -0.15 -9.71
CA PRO A 426 -23.27 0.95 -10.54
C PRO A 426 -23.34 0.52 -12.02
N ALA A 427 -24.30 1.06 -12.74
CA ALA A 427 -24.45 0.88 -14.18
C ALA A 427 -23.56 1.86 -14.97
N ILE A 428 -23.32 3.06 -14.41
CA ILE A 428 -22.49 4.09 -15.02
C ILE A 428 -21.54 4.63 -13.94
N LEU A 429 -20.28 4.79 -14.32
CA LEU A 429 -19.23 5.38 -13.48
C LEU A 429 -18.55 6.52 -14.23
N VAL A 430 -18.56 7.70 -13.65
CA VAL A 430 -17.89 8.88 -14.18
C VAL A 430 -16.86 9.35 -13.16
N THR A 431 -15.59 9.35 -13.55
CA THR A 431 -14.50 9.79 -12.68
C THR A 431 -14.44 11.31 -12.57
N PRO A 432 -13.71 11.88 -11.62
CA PRO A 432 -13.58 13.34 -11.49
C PRO A 432 -13.16 13.99 -12.82
N GLU A 433 -13.68 15.18 -13.08
CA GLU A 433 -13.50 15.93 -14.33
C GLU A 433 -13.91 15.15 -15.60
N ALA A 434 -14.72 14.10 -15.45
CA ALA A 434 -15.18 13.20 -16.51
C ALA A 434 -14.03 12.66 -17.39
N THR A 435 -12.84 12.43 -16.77
CA THR A 435 -11.66 11.94 -17.47
C THR A 435 -11.81 10.50 -17.94
N VAL A 436 -12.61 9.69 -17.23
CA VAL A 436 -13.03 8.36 -17.63
C VAL A 436 -14.54 8.24 -17.44
N ILE A 437 -15.22 7.78 -18.45
CA ILE A 437 -16.65 7.46 -18.43
C ILE A 437 -16.77 5.97 -18.74
N ALA A 438 -17.31 5.23 -17.82
CA ALA A 438 -17.49 3.79 -17.97
C ALA A 438 -18.93 3.39 -17.79
N VAL A 439 -19.38 2.43 -18.59
CA VAL A 439 -20.78 2.00 -18.71
C VAL A 439 -20.85 0.49 -18.72
N ARG A 440 -21.77 -0.05 -17.95
CA ARG A 440 -22.10 -1.47 -17.95
C ARG A 440 -23.38 -1.69 -18.74
N SER A 441 -23.28 -2.40 -19.87
CA SER A 441 -24.41 -2.76 -20.70
C SER A 441 -24.54 -4.29 -20.78
N GLY A 442 -25.54 -4.85 -20.09
CA GLY A 442 -25.69 -6.29 -19.96
C GLY A 442 -24.52 -6.94 -19.21
N ALA A 443 -23.85 -7.88 -19.87
CA ALA A 443 -22.69 -8.59 -19.34
C ALA A 443 -21.35 -7.91 -19.66
N GLU A 444 -21.35 -6.87 -20.50
CA GLU A 444 -20.13 -6.22 -20.97
C GLU A 444 -19.93 -4.84 -20.32
N ASN A 445 -18.68 -4.52 -20.06
CA ASN A 445 -18.25 -3.24 -19.54
C ASN A 445 -17.52 -2.46 -20.63
N PHE A 446 -17.87 -1.21 -20.82
CA PHE A 446 -17.28 -0.32 -21.80
C PHE A 446 -16.69 0.91 -21.12
N MET A 447 -15.64 1.49 -21.71
CA MET A 447 -14.98 2.66 -21.20
C MET A 447 -14.60 3.63 -22.33
N ALA A 448 -14.83 4.91 -22.10
CA ALA A 448 -14.26 6.00 -22.85
C ALA A 448 -13.29 6.77 -21.95
N ALA A 449 -12.03 6.86 -22.34
CA ALA A 449 -11.00 7.57 -21.59
C ALA A 449 -10.51 8.82 -22.31
N GLY A 450 -10.37 9.92 -21.60
CA GLY A 450 -9.76 11.15 -22.08
C GLY A 450 -8.22 11.07 -22.08
N LYS A 451 -7.57 11.93 -22.85
CA LYS A 451 -6.09 12.00 -22.93
C LYS A 451 -5.39 12.31 -21.58
N ARG A 452 -6.10 12.88 -20.63
CA ARG A 452 -5.59 13.29 -19.31
C ARG A 452 -5.98 12.30 -18.19
N ALA A 453 -6.57 11.14 -18.53
CA ALA A 453 -6.94 10.14 -17.55
C ALA A 453 -5.68 9.59 -16.86
N ASP A 454 -5.68 9.64 -15.52
CA ASP A 454 -4.61 9.05 -14.74
C ASP A 454 -4.76 7.52 -14.60
N PRO A 455 -3.71 6.79 -14.23
CA PRO A 455 -3.77 5.34 -14.09
C PRO A 455 -4.83 4.84 -13.09
N PHE A 456 -5.13 5.62 -12.02
CA PHE A 456 -6.15 5.24 -11.04
C PHE A 456 -7.56 5.37 -11.61
N ALA A 457 -7.80 6.43 -12.39
CA ALA A 457 -9.06 6.62 -13.09
C ALA A 457 -9.28 5.52 -14.14
N LEU A 458 -8.24 5.11 -14.88
CA LEU A 458 -8.31 4.04 -15.86
C LEU A 458 -8.59 2.66 -15.23
N GLU A 459 -8.07 2.40 -14.04
CA GLU A 459 -8.30 1.15 -13.31
C GLU A 459 -9.64 1.12 -12.54
N ALA A 460 -10.28 2.29 -12.32
CA ALA A 460 -11.49 2.39 -11.51
C ALA A 460 -12.64 1.46 -11.96
N PRO A 461 -13.00 1.36 -13.25
CA PRO A 461 -14.08 0.47 -13.68
C PRO A 461 -13.77 -1.01 -13.43
N ALA A 462 -12.52 -1.43 -13.66
CA ALA A 462 -12.10 -2.80 -13.40
C ALA A 462 -12.17 -3.15 -11.90
N ARG A 463 -11.85 -2.20 -11.03
CA ARG A 463 -11.96 -2.37 -9.57
C ARG A 463 -13.41 -2.44 -9.09
N VAL A 464 -14.31 -1.65 -9.71
CA VAL A 464 -15.72 -1.62 -9.32
C VAL A 464 -16.44 -2.89 -9.79
N TRP A 465 -16.22 -3.33 -11.01
CA TRP A 465 -16.95 -4.45 -11.62
C TRP A 465 -16.22 -5.81 -11.60
N GLY A 466 -14.95 -5.82 -11.23
CA GLY A 466 -14.13 -7.04 -11.21
C GLY A 466 -13.65 -7.52 -12.59
N HIS A 467 -13.99 -6.80 -13.66
CA HIS A 467 -13.58 -7.13 -15.02
C HIS A 467 -13.09 -5.88 -15.76
N PRO A 468 -12.00 -5.97 -16.55
CA PRO A 468 -11.52 -4.85 -17.34
C PRO A 468 -12.54 -4.44 -18.39
N PRO A 469 -12.84 -3.14 -18.54
CA PRO A 469 -13.75 -2.66 -19.56
C PRO A 469 -13.10 -2.74 -20.95
N LYS A 470 -13.93 -2.94 -21.97
CA LYS A 470 -13.56 -2.80 -23.38
C LYS A 470 -13.61 -1.32 -23.76
N ASN A 471 -12.85 -0.94 -24.78
CA ASN A 471 -13.00 0.39 -25.34
C ASN A 471 -14.40 0.55 -25.93
N LEU A 472 -15.04 1.68 -25.65
CA LEU A 472 -16.36 1.97 -26.18
C LEU A 472 -16.28 2.08 -27.72
N PRO A 473 -17.06 1.34 -28.48
CA PRO A 473 -17.06 1.36 -29.95
C PRO A 473 -17.76 2.62 -30.50
N CYS A 474 -17.29 3.79 -30.10
CA CYS A 474 -17.90 5.07 -30.38
C CYS A 474 -16.94 5.94 -31.19
N GLN A 475 -17.15 6.02 -32.50
CA GLN A 475 -16.32 6.85 -33.39
C GLN A 475 -16.88 8.28 -33.58
N GLN A 476 -18.15 8.51 -33.23
CA GLN A 476 -18.84 9.78 -33.41
C GLN A 476 -18.63 10.72 -32.20
N ALA A 477 -18.98 12.00 -32.37
CA ALA A 477 -18.93 13.01 -31.31
C ALA A 477 -19.88 12.71 -30.15
N ALA A 478 -20.98 11.99 -30.43
CA ALA A 478 -21.94 11.52 -29.44
C ALA A 478 -22.38 10.08 -29.76
N CYS A 479 -22.61 9.28 -28.74
CA CYS A 479 -23.05 7.89 -28.83
C CYS A 479 -24.29 7.65 -27.99
N ASP A 480 -25.20 6.88 -28.56
CA ASP A 480 -26.43 6.43 -27.92
C ASP A 480 -26.19 5.02 -27.37
N ILE A 481 -26.42 4.83 -26.09
CA ILE A 481 -26.16 3.59 -25.37
C ILE A 481 -27.37 3.24 -24.51
N ALA A 482 -27.87 2.01 -24.61
CA ALA A 482 -28.90 1.50 -23.70
C ALA A 482 -28.27 0.98 -22.41
N VAL A 483 -28.68 1.51 -21.25
CA VAL A 483 -28.18 1.12 -19.94
C VAL A 483 -29.36 0.84 -19.01
N GLY A 484 -29.55 -0.43 -18.63
CA GLY A 484 -30.64 -0.81 -17.71
C GLY A 484 -32.04 -0.45 -18.23
N GLY A 485 -32.26 -0.44 -19.55
CA GLY A 485 -33.51 -0.02 -20.16
C GLY A 485 -33.69 1.48 -20.36
N LEU A 486 -32.70 2.29 -19.96
CA LEU A 486 -32.68 3.72 -20.11
C LEU A 486 -31.80 4.15 -21.29
N ARG A 487 -32.16 5.24 -21.96
CA ARG A 487 -31.37 5.79 -23.07
C ARG A 487 -30.37 6.79 -22.52
N MET A 488 -29.09 6.51 -22.74
CA MET A 488 -27.96 7.37 -22.37
C MET A 488 -27.29 7.90 -23.61
N ILE A 489 -27.01 9.20 -23.65
CA ILE A 489 -26.14 9.83 -24.63
C ILE A 489 -24.77 10.12 -23.99
N LEU A 490 -23.72 9.56 -24.56
CA LEU A 490 -22.35 9.89 -24.22
C LEU A 490 -21.81 10.90 -25.24
N ALA A 491 -21.49 12.11 -24.78
CA ALA A 491 -20.90 13.16 -25.62
C ALA A 491 -19.40 13.33 -25.35
N ARG A 492 -18.58 13.21 -26.40
CA ARG A 492 -17.14 13.55 -26.31
C ARG A 492 -16.91 15.06 -26.43
N ASN A 493 -17.73 15.73 -27.27
CA ASN A 493 -17.73 17.17 -27.46
C ASN A 493 -19.15 17.69 -27.35
N GLY A 494 -19.35 18.75 -26.56
CA GLY A 494 -20.70 19.30 -26.30
C GLY A 494 -21.31 20.09 -27.46
N ALA A 495 -20.64 20.24 -28.61
CA ALA A 495 -21.14 21.04 -29.73
C ALA A 495 -22.25 20.31 -30.49
N GLY A 496 -23.45 20.92 -30.57
CA GLY A 496 -24.56 20.44 -31.39
C GLY A 496 -25.35 19.25 -30.83
N LEU A 497 -25.25 18.98 -29.53
CA LEU A 497 -25.94 17.85 -28.88
C LEU A 497 -27.43 18.14 -28.75
N ARG A 498 -28.28 17.26 -29.28
CA ARG A 498 -29.73 17.26 -28.98
C ARG A 498 -29.96 16.40 -27.75
N CYS A 499 -30.26 17.04 -26.61
CA CYS A 499 -30.43 16.38 -25.32
C CYS A 499 -31.88 15.93 -25.06
N ASP A 500 -32.81 16.37 -25.87
CA ASP A 500 -34.26 16.36 -25.58
C ASP A 500 -34.90 14.97 -25.50
N THR A 501 -34.17 13.92 -25.91
CA THR A 501 -34.70 12.54 -25.98
C THR A 501 -33.97 11.56 -25.06
N ALA A 502 -32.96 12.01 -24.33
CA ALA A 502 -32.17 11.15 -23.45
C ALA A 502 -32.53 11.36 -21.98
N GLN A 503 -32.63 10.26 -21.25
CA GLN A 503 -32.84 10.28 -19.80
C GLN A 503 -31.53 10.61 -19.06
N ILE A 504 -30.41 10.18 -19.63
CA ILE A 504 -29.07 10.40 -19.07
C ILE A 504 -28.17 10.99 -20.15
N VAL A 505 -27.53 12.10 -19.85
CA VAL A 505 -26.48 12.70 -20.70
C VAL A 505 -25.20 12.78 -19.91
N VAL A 506 -24.14 12.14 -20.42
CA VAL A 506 -22.80 12.21 -19.84
C VAL A 506 -21.84 12.83 -20.84
N SER A 507 -21.08 13.86 -20.41
CA SER A 507 -20.15 14.56 -21.30
C SER A 507 -18.75 14.67 -20.68
N ALA A 508 -17.74 14.43 -21.52
CA ALA A 508 -16.35 14.69 -21.15
C ALA A 508 -15.99 16.20 -21.12
N THR A 509 -16.87 17.05 -21.65
CA THR A 509 -16.71 18.52 -21.65
C THR A 509 -17.90 19.17 -21.01
N ARG A 510 -17.75 20.43 -20.58
CA ARG A 510 -18.85 21.22 -20.05
C ARG A 510 -19.94 21.39 -21.11
N LEU A 511 -21.17 21.12 -20.75
CA LEU A 511 -22.35 21.35 -21.56
C LEU A 511 -23.00 22.70 -21.21
N GLY A 512 -23.49 23.42 -22.23
CA GLY A 512 -24.21 24.68 -22.02
C GLY A 512 -25.61 24.47 -21.45
N ALA A 513 -26.24 25.56 -20.99
CA ALA A 513 -27.55 25.56 -20.35
C ALA A 513 -28.72 25.06 -21.23
N GLY A 514 -28.48 24.78 -22.52
CA GLY A 514 -29.50 24.30 -23.46
C GLY A 514 -29.74 22.78 -23.47
N CYS A 515 -29.04 22.01 -22.60
CA CYS A 515 -29.22 20.57 -22.52
C CYS A 515 -30.15 20.19 -21.37
N ALA A 516 -31.44 19.95 -21.66
CA ALA A 516 -32.46 19.55 -20.70
C ALA A 516 -32.56 18.00 -20.69
N ALA A 517 -31.70 17.35 -19.93
CA ALA A 517 -31.79 15.90 -19.67
C ALA A 517 -32.27 15.63 -18.24
N GLY A 518 -32.83 14.46 -17.99
CA GLY A 518 -33.25 14.04 -16.63
C GLY A 518 -32.06 13.98 -15.67
N PHE A 519 -30.92 13.45 -16.16
CA PHE A 519 -29.62 13.46 -15.47
C PHE A 519 -28.53 13.98 -16.40
N LEU A 520 -27.88 15.07 -16.00
CA LEU A 520 -26.79 15.70 -16.72
C LEU A 520 -25.51 15.60 -15.91
N ILE A 521 -24.54 14.86 -16.40
CA ILE A 521 -23.23 14.71 -15.78
C ILE A 521 -22.17 15.17 -16.77
N ASP A 522 -21.49 16.26 -16.46
CA ASP A 522 -20.43 16.82 -17.28
C ASP A 522 -19.13 17.03 -16.49
N SER A 523 -18.11 17.55 -17.14
CA SER A 523 -16.82 17.80 -16.49
C SER A 523 -16.90 18.81 -15.36
N GLU A 524 -17.84 19.77 -15.40
CA GLU A 524 -18.02 20.76 -14.34
C GLU A 524 -18.76 20.16 -13.14
N THR A 525 -19.82 19.40 -13.39
CA THR A 525 -20.56 18.69 -12.35
C THR A 525 -19.62 17.78 -11.57
N THR A 526 -18.82 16.96 -12.27
CA THR A 526 -17.88 16.02 -11.63
C THR A 526 -16.68 16.72 -10.98
N ARG A 527 -16.31 17.92 -11.42
CA ARG A 527 -15.32 18.75 -10.72
C ARG A 527 -15.82 19.24 -9.36
N LEU A 528 -17.13 19.52 -9.24
CA LEU A 528 -17.74 20.01 -8.01
C LEU A 528 -18.14 18.89 -7.04
N THR A 529 -18.66 17.78 -7.57
CA THR A 529 -19.20 16.66 -6.79
C THR A 529 -18.22 15.49 -6.62
N GLY A 530 -17.08 15.53 -7.32
CA GLY A 530 -16.18 14.40 -7.46
C GLY A 530 -16.71 13.34 -8.44
N ALA A 531 -16.28 12.11 -8.29
CA ALA A 531 -16.77 11.01 -9.10
C ALA A 531 -18.27 10.76 -8.87
N VAL A 532 -18.95 10.29 -9.91
CA VAL A 532 -20.38 9.98 -9.90
C VAL A 532 -20.60 8.52 -10.27
N ALA A 533 -21.40 7.82 -9.49
CA ALA A 533 -21.88 6.47 -9.75
C ALA A 533 -23.40 6.48 -9.89
N LEU A 534 -23.92 5.99 -11.03
CA LEU A 534 -25.35 5.84 -11.25
C LEU A 534 -25.73 4.36 -11.14
N TYR A 535 -26.72 4.09 -10.31
CA TYR A 535 -27.33 2.78 -10.14
C TYR A 535 -28.69 2.81 -10.83
N THR A 536 -28.96 1.81 -11.66
CA THR A 536 -30.24 1.70 -12.39
C THR A 536 -31.00 0.47 -11.89
N HIS A 537 -32.19 0.66 -11.38
CA HIS A 537 -33.06 -0.43 -10.95
C HIS A 537 -34.48 -0.19 -11.42
N ALA A 538 -35.04 -1.11 -12.23
CA ALA A 538 -36.43 -1.09 -12.72
C ALA A 538 -36.82 0.31 -13.29
N GLY A 539 -35.94 0.95 -14.08
CA GLY A 539 -36.22 2.24 -14.70
C GLY A 539 -36.01 3.47 -13.80
N THR A 540 -35.64 3.26 -12.53
CA THR A 540 -35.26 4.35 -11.63
C THR A 540 -33.75 4.54 -11.63
N ILE A 541 -33.30 5.78 -11.42
CA ILE A 541 -31.88 6.15 -11.35
C ILE A 541 -31.60 6.64 -9.94
N ARG A 542 -30.58 6.05 -9.31
CA ARG A 542 -30.04 6.54 -8.04
C ARG A 542 -28.62 7.03 -8.27
N GLU A 543 -28.40 8.29 -8.04
CA GLU A 543 -27.08 8.92 -8.12
C GLU A 543 -26.38 8.86 -6.76
N ILE A 544 -25.12 8.50 -6.76
CA ILE A 544 -24.21 8.62 -5.62
C ILE A 544 -22.97 9.38 -6.09
N THR A 545 -22.77 10.56 -5.53
CA THR A 545 -21.56 11.35 -5.79
C THR A 545 -20.50 11.05 -4.72
N ASP A 546 -19.24 11.24 -5.07
CA ASP A 546 -18.15 11.10 -4.12
C ASP A 546 -18.27 12.05 -2.92
N ARG A 547 -18.73 13.29 -3.18
CA ARG A 547 -18.99 14.27 -2.11
C ARG A 547 -20.09 13.81 -1.16
N ALA A 548 -21.22 13.32 -1.68
CA ALA A 548 -22.31 12.78 -0.86
C ALA A 548 -21.85 11.56 -0.04
N TRP A 549 -21.02 10.71 -0.64
CA TRP A 549 -20.47 9.53 0.02
C TRP A 549 -19.53 9.89 1.19
N ARG A 550 -18.64 10.86 0.99
CA ARG A 550 -17.66 11.25 2.01
C ARG A 550 -18.22 12.24 3.05
N GLY A 551 -19.28 12.97 2.70
CA GLY A 551 -19.85 14.03 3.55
C GLY A 551 -18.93 15.22 3.72
N ASP A 552 -19.30 16.15 4.62
CA ASP A 552 -18.49 17.32 4.95
C ASP A 552 -17.35 16.95 5.90
N ARG A 553 -16.17 16.76 5.33
CA ARG A 553 -14.94 16.44 6.05
C ARG A 553 -13.87 17.49 5.77
N PRO A 554 -12.93 17.74 6.71
CA PRO A 554 -11.90 18.79 6.53
C PRO A 554 -10.99 18.58 5.30
N TRP A 555 -10.92 17.35 4.78
CA TRP A 555 -10.12 17.01 3.60
C TRP A 555 -10.92 16.98 2.29
N VAL A 556 -12.25 17.11 2.34
CA VAL A 556 -13.09 17.12 1.15
C VAL A 556 -13.15 18.53 0.60
N PHE A 557 -12.59 18.75 -0.60
CA PHE A 557 -12.62 20.04 -1.26
C PHE A 557 -14.05 20.44 -1.62
N THR A 558 -14.46 21.62 -1.20
CA THR A 558 -15.82 22.14 -1.44
C THR A 558 -15.98 22.88 -2.77
N GLY A 559 -14.98 22.89 -3.63
CA GLY A 559 -15.05 23.44 -4.99
C GLY A 559 -15.26 24.96 -5.12
N ARG A 560 -15.35 25.69 -4.03
CA ARG A 560 -15.30 27.16 -4.08
C ARG A 560 -13.83 27.59 -4.12
N PRO A 561 -13.34 28.24 -5.19
CA PRO A 561 -12.08 28.94 -5.09
C PRO A 561 -12.26 29.97 -3.98
N VAL A 562 -11.43 29.91 -2.95
CA VAL A 562 -11.23 31.05 -2.07
C VAL A 562 -10.51 32.07 -2.95
N LEU A 563 -11.28 32.93 -3.61
CA LEU A 563 -10.73 34.14 -4.19
C LEU A 563 -10.13 34.92 -3.00
N PRO A 564 -8.85 35.32 -3.06
CA PRO A 564 -8.34 36.26 -2.09
C PRO A 564 -9.30 37.47 -2.04
N PRO A 565 -9.53 38.03 -0.85
CA PRO A 565 -10.35 39.25 -0.76
C PRO A 565 -9.78 40.25 -1.77
N ALA A 566 -10.67 40.80 -2.62
CA ALA A 566 -10.28 41.82 -3.56
C ALA A 566 -9.52 42.88 -2.76
N GLN A 567 -8.24 43.10 -3.11
CA GLN A 567 -7.51 44.25 -2.61
C GLN A 567 -8.29 45.47 -3.15
N THR A 568 -9.11 46.07 -2.30
CA THR A 568 -9.62 47.39 -2.54
C THR A 568 -8.45 48.33 -2.50
N GLU A 569 -8.08 48.88 -3.67
CA GLU A 569 -7.21 50.05 -3.80
C GLU A 569 -7.71 51.22 -3.00
#